data_9a6c250d82dcab3327d812d91b0deed0
#
_entry.id   9a6c250d82dcab3327d812d91b0deed0
#
_cell.length_a   1.000
_cell.length_b   1.000
_cell.length_c   1.000
_cell.angle_alpha   90.00
_cell.angle_beta   90.00
_cell.angle_gamma   90.00
#
_symmetry.space_group_name_H-M   'P 1'
#
loop_
_entity.id
_entity.type
_entity.pdbx_description
1 polymer ?
#
loop_
_entity_poly.entity_id
_entity_poly.type
_entity_poly.pdbx_seq_one_letter_code
_entity_poly.pdbx_strand_id
1 'polypeptide(L)'
;QDNIEIKGRIRVDNETETYTTASFTLKDAEGKTLEVISEDGLALKQGDIYSFKFTNRLPLEYGKTVKYTVDVALDELKNSVRGSIKNLSFTPTKRVVVEKMTGNTCTNCPKGIIAFDLLHDTYGNLFIPVAIHTYTGDPFSSGLSAYSSFLNLVGAPSGVVNRSGVVTYPMDQDENGAWRYSNPNDPLWWDAVAAEFKVLS
;
A
#
# COMPACT_ATOMS: atom_id res chain seq x y z
N GLN A 1 21.75 12.62 0.14
CA GLN A 1 20.73 13.65 0.39
C GLN A 1 19.63 13.42 -0.62
N ASP A 2 18.42 13.06 -0.14
CA ASP A 2 17.28 12.81 -1.01
C ASP A 2 16.74 14.14 -1.54
N ASN A 3 16.29 14.15 -2.78
CA ASN A 3 15.67 15.30 -3.42
C ASN A 3 14.30 14.94 -3.92
N ILE A 4 13.35 15.87 -3.78
CA ILE A 4 11.99 15.65 -4.22
C ILE A 4 11.67 16.47 -5.46
N GLU A 5 11.00 15.83 -6.41
CA GLU A 5 10.44 16.46 -7.59
C GLU A 5 9.02 16.95 -7.32
N ILE A 6 8.74 18.21 -7.63
CA ILE A 6 7.40 18.78 -7.52
C ILE A 6 6.75 18.78 -8.90
N LYS A 7 5.62 18.12 -9.02
CA LYS A 7 4.79 18.06 -10.21
C LYS A 7 3.32 18.18 -9.85
N GLY A 8 2.50 18.63 -10.78
CA GLY A 8 1.07 18.76 -10.55
C GLY A 8 0.25 18.70 -11.82
N ARG A 9 -1.05 18.74 -11.62
CA ARG A 9 -2.04 18.86 -12.69
C ARG A 9 -3.06 19.90 -12.30
N ILE A 10 -3.50 20.68 -13.28
CA ILE A 10 -4.67 21.55 -13.17
C ILE A 10 -5.77 20.99 -14.04
N ARG A 11 -7.01 21.15 -13.62
CA ARG A 11 -8.20 20.92 -14.44
C ARG A 11 -8.96 22.23 -14.56
N VAL A 12 -9.40 22.53 -15.76
CA VAL A 12 -10.23 23.71 -16.04
C VAL A 12 -11.69 23.34 -15.79
N ASP A 13 -12.32 24.00 -14.85
CA ASP A 13 -13.75 23.78 -14.51
C ASP A 13 -14.66 24.94 -14.97
N ASN A 14 -14.09 26.05 -15.51
CA ASN A 14 -14.86 27.16 -16.02
C ASN A 14 -15.51 26.83 -17.36
N GLU A 15 -16.81 27.07 -17.48
CA GLU A 15 -17.61 26.70 -18.66
C GLU A 15 -17.49 27.66 -19.83
N THR A 16 -17.04 28.89 -19.60
CA THR A 16 -17.15 29.97 -20.57
C THR A 16 -15.83 30.51 -21.09
N GLU A 17 -14.72 30.21 -20.47
CA GLU A 17 -13.42 30.79 -20.81
C GLU A 17 -12.48 29.75 -21.43
N THR A 18 -11.65 30.23 -22.35
CA THR A 18 -10.51 29.48 -22.90
C THR A 18 -9.25 30.21 -22.50
N TYR A 19 -8.38 29.52 -21.77
CA TYR A 19 -7.11 30.06 -21.27
C TYR A 19 -6.00 29.85 -22.29
N THR A 20 -5.25 30.92 -22.59
CA THR A 20 -4.21 30.93 -23.60
C THR A 20 -2.80 30.88 -23.04
N THR A 21 -2.63 31.26 -21.78
CA THR A 21 -1.35 31.22 -21.08
C THR A 21 -1.46 30.48 -19.73
N ALA A 22 -0.38 29.81 -19.34
CA ALA A 22 -0.27 29.21 -18.02
C ALA A 22 1.10 29.53 -17.41
N SER A 23 1.14 29.85 -16.14
CA SER A 23 2.37 30.03 -15.37
C SER A 23 2.30 29.32 -14.03
N PHE A 24 3.37 28.63 -13.70
CA PHE A 24 3.52 27.87 -12.44
C PHE A 24 4.78 28.35 -11.75
N THR A 25 4.65 28.86 -10.53
CA THR A 25 5.76 29.38 -9.75
C THR A 25 5.96 28.52 -8.48
N LEU A 26 7.08 27.82 -8.39
CA LEU A 26 7.49 27.10 -7.18
C LEU A 26 8.18 28.06 -6.22
N LYS A 27 7.73 28.06 -4.96
CA LYS A 27 8.32 28.85 -3.86
C LYS A 27 8.66 27.97 -2.67
N ASP A 28 9.71 28.31 -1.93
CA ASP A 28 10.05 27.70 -0.65
C ASP A 28 9.10 28.16 0.49
N ALA A 29 9.42 27.72 1.71
CA ALA A 29 8.64 28.04 2.91
C ALA A 29 8.65 29.54 3.26
N GLU A 30 9.69 30.25 2.88
CA GLU A 30 9.91 31.68 3.09
C GLU A 30 9.29 32.55 1.99
N GLY A 31 8.72 31.91 0.95
CA GLY A 31 8.09 32.57 -0.18
C GLY A 31 9.08 32.98 -1.30
N LYS A 32 10.35 32.56 -1.22
CA LYS A 32 11.32 32.81 -2.27
C LYS A 32 11.03 31.93 -3.49
N THR A 33 10.98 32.55 -4.66
CA THR A 33 10.82 31.83 -5.93
C THR A 33 12.04 30.97 -6.21
N LEU A 34 11.78 29.69 -6.47
CA LEU A 34 12.78 28.69 -6.83
C LEU A 34 12.79 28.42 -8.34
N GLU A 35 11.62 28.39 -8.97
CA GLU A 35 11.49 28.15 -10.40
C GLU A 35 10.17 28.69 -10.91
N VAL A 36 10.15 29.14 -12.18
CA VAL A 36 8.94 29.54 -12.92
C VAL A 36 8.89 28.77 -14.22
N ILE A 37 7.74 28.17 -14.50
CA ILE A 37 7.40 27.57 -15.79
C ILE A 37 6.33 28.44 -16.41
N SER A 38 6.49 28.82 -17.68
CA SER A 38 5.50 29.61 -18.43
C SER A 38 5.27 28.95 -19.77
N GLU A 39 4.01 28.88 -20.16
CA GLU A 39 3.54 28.31 -21.43
C GLU A 39 2.56 29.29 -22.09
N ASP A 40 2.78 29.55 -23.36
CA ASP A 40 1.97 30.43 -24.19
C ASP A 40 1.35 29.65 -25.34
N GLY A 41 0.29 30.19 -25.93
CA GLY A 41 -0.37 29.58 -27.07
C GLY A 41 -1.20 28.36 -26.75
N LEU A 42 -1.60 28.22 -25.49
CA LEU A 42 -2.51 27.17 -25.02
C LEU A 42 -3.94 27.45 -25.52
N ALA A 43 -4.80 26.44 -25.43
CA ALA A 43 -6.23 26.55 -25.71
C ALA A 43 -7.03 25.71 -24.73
N LEU A 44 -6.74 25.93 -23.43
CA LEU A 44 -7.34 25.16 -22.31
C LEU A 44 -8.77 25.62 -22.06
N LYS A 45 -9.71 24.69 -22.13
CA LYS A 45 -11.14 24.88 -21.90
C LYS A 45 -11.69 23.88 -20.88
N GLN A 46 -12.94 24.04 -20.52
CA GLN A 46 -13.60 23.17 -19.56
C GLN A 46 -13.34 21.68 -19.82
N GLY A 47 -12.94 20.97 -18.77
CA GLY A 47 -12.63 19.55 -18.77
C GLY A 47 -11.16 19.23 -19.10
N ASP A 48 -10.41 20.17 -19.66
CA ASP A 48 -9.02 19.94 -20.00
C ASP A 48 -8.13 19.81 -18.76
N ILE A 49 -7.15 18.91 -18.85
CA ILE A 49 -6.16 18.67 -17.81
C ILE A 49 -4.78 19.04 -18.37
N TYR A 50 -4.11 19.96 -17.71
CA TYR A 50 -2.74 20.33 -18.02
C TYR A 50 -1.80 19.85 -16.90
N SER A 51 -0.69 19.16 -17.27
CA SER A 51 0.30 18.62 -16.33
C SER A 51 1.58 19.45 -16.39
N PHE A 52 2.16 19.76 -15.25
CA PHE A 52 3.43 20.47 -15.15
C PHE A 52 4.39 19.75 -14.21
N LYS A 53 5.69 20.04 -14.36
CA LYS A 53 6.76 19.44 -13.59
C LYS A 53 7.92 20.41 -13.47
N PHE A 54 8.33 20.72 -12.24
CA PHE A 54 9.51 21.55 -12.00
C PHE A 54 10.80 20.73 -12.16
N THR A 55 11.83 21.38 -12.68
CA THR A 55 13.19 20.81 -12.77
C THR A 55 13.96 20.96 -11.47
N ASN A 56 13.67 22.05 -10.73
CA ASN A 56 14.25 22.28 -9.42
C ASN A 56 13.71 21.28 -8.40
N ARG A 57 14.61 20.66 -7.67
CA ARG A 57 14.27 19.65 -6.66
C ARG A 57 14.49 20.20 -5.27
N LEU A 58 13.51 19.96 -4.39
CA LEU A 58 13.59 20.36 -3.00
C LEU A 58 14.41 19.35 -2.20
N PRO A 59 15.44 19.80 -1.43
CA PRO A 59 16.24 18.90 -0.61
C PRO A 59 15.42 18.38 0.57
N LEU A 60 15.53 17.06 0.83
CA LEU A 60 14.89 16.39 1.95
C LEU A 60 15.94 15.96 2.98
N GLU A 61 15.84 16.47 4.20
CA GLU A 61 16.61 16.01 5.34
C GLU A 61 15.78 15.10 6.23
N TYR A 62 16.40 14.05 6.76
CA TYR A 62 15.73 13.12 7.68
C TYR A 62 15.11 13.83 8.89
N GLY A 63 13.86 13.47 9.20
CA GLY A 63 13.10 14.03 10.32
C GLY A 63 12.54 15.42 10.10
N LYS A 64 12.94 16.12 9.03
CA LYS A 64 12.47 17.49 8.72
C LYS A 64 11.26 17.48 7.78
N THR A 65 10.50 18.56 7.88
CA THR A 65 9.37 18.84 6.98
C THR A 65 9.78 19.94 6.02
N VAL A 66 9.72 19.68 4.72
CA VAL A 66 9.86 20.69 3.66
C VAL A 66 8.48 21.21 3.32
N LYS A 67 8.31 22.51 3.38
CA LYS A 67 7.08 23.23 2.97
C LYS A 67 7.36 23.96 1.66
N TYR A 68 6.37 24.02 0.80
CA TYR A 68 6.46 24.73 -0.47
C TYR A 68 5.10 25.31 -0.87
N THR A 69 5.13 26.25 -1.79
CA THR A 69 3.94 26.82 -2.42
C THR A 69 4.10 26.74 -3.93
N VAL A 70 3.03 26.40 -4.61
CA VAL A 70 2.93 26.52 -6.09
C VAL A 70 1.85 27.55 -6.37
N ASP A 71 2.26 28.69 -6.93
CA ASP A 71 1.33 29.66 -7.48
C ASP A 71 1.05 29.28 -8.93
N VAL A 72 -0.22 29.31 -9.29
CA VAL A 72 -0.72 28.99 -10.63
C VAL A 72 -1.42 30.21 -11.19
N ALA A 73 -1.08 30.62 -12.39
CA ALA A 73 -1.83 31.64 -13.13
C ALA A 73 -2.26 31.05 -14.49
N LEU A 74 -3.52 31.26 -14.85
CA LEU A 74 -4.09 31.02 -16.16
C LEU A 74 -4.67 32.35 -16.66
N ASP A 75 -4.01 32.97 -17.62
CA ASP A 75 -4.26 34.37 -18.03
C ASP A 75 -4.33 35.26 -16.75
N GLU A 76 -5.47 35.90 -16.48
CA GLU A 76 -5.66 36.78 -15.31
C GLU A 76 -6.07 36.00 -14.04
N LEU A 77 -6.48 34.74 -14.15
CA LEU A 77 -6.89 33.91 -13.01
C LEU A 77 -5.67 33.43 -12.23
N LYS A 78 -5.67 33.65 -10.92
CA LYS A 78 -4.57 33.25 -10.03
C LYS A 78 -5.07 32.37 -8.91
N ASN A 79 -4.30 31.34 -8.61
CA ASN A 79 -4.52 30.44 -7.47
C ASN A 79 -3.19 30.04 -6.83
N SER A 80 -3.23 29.55 -5.60
CA SER A 80 -2.04 29.15 -4.85
C SER A 80 -2.32 27.88 -4.06
N VAL A 81 -1.43 26.91 -4.18
CA VAL A 81 -1.51 25.62 -3.45
C VAL A 81 -0.29 25.47 -2.56
N ARG A 82 -0.52 25.18 -1.29
CA ARG A 82 0.55 24.89 -0.33
C ARG A 82 0.71 23.40 -0.14
N GLY A 83 1.94 22.93 -0.17
CA GLY A 83 2.29 21.55 0.11
C GLY A 83 3.29 21.42 1.26
N SER A 84 3.29 20.26 1.88
CA SER A 84 4.32 19.90 2.86
C SER A 84 4.67 18.43 2.73
N ILE A 85 5.96 18.10 2.83
CA ILE A 85 6.48 16.75 2.75
C ILE A 85 7.40 16.55 3.94
N LYS A 86 7.13 15.50 4.72
CA LYS A 86 7.99 15.12 5.83
C LYS A 86 8.82 13.91 5.42
N ASN A 87 10.15 14.05 5.51
CA ASN A 87 11.04 12.92 5.40
C ASN A 87 11.02 12.12 6.71
N LEU A 88 10.72 10.82 6.64
CA LEU A 88 10.67 9.98 7.83
C LEU A 88 12.08 9.68 8.33
N SER A 89 12.27 9.79 9.64
CA SER A 89 13.55 9.49 10.29
C SER A 89 13.81 7.99 10.48
N PHE A 90 12.95 7.13 9.93
CA PHE A 90 13.09 5.68 9.99
C PHE A 90 12.65 5.03 8.67
N THR A 91 13.23 3.91 8.36
CA THR A 91 12.75 3.04 7.28
C THR A 91 11.72 2.07 7.86
N PRO A 92 10.47 2.11 7.40
CA PRO A 92 9.46 1.14 7.84
C PRO A 92 9.92 -0.28 7.54
N THR A 93 9.76 -1.18 8.50
CA THR A 93 10.01 -2.60 8.28
C THR A 93 8.68 -3.27 7.94
N LYS A 94 8.61 -3.90 6.77
CA LYS A 94 7.43 -4.69 6.38
C LYS A 94 7.30 -5.90 7.31
N ARG A 95 6.08 -6.15 7.74
CA ARG A 95 5.69 -7.38 8.41
C ARG A 95 4.53 -8.02 7.68
N VAL A 96 4.47 -9.34 7.70
CA VAL A 96 3.42 -10.12 7.03
C VAL A 96 2.56 -10.79 8.11
N VAL A 97 1.27 -10.55 8.05
CA VAL A 97 0.27 -11.15 8.95
C VAL A 97 -0.39 -12.33 8.26
N VAL A 98 -0.47 -13.47 8.92
CA VAL A 98 -1.31 -14.59 8.49
C VAL A 98 -2.37 -14.85 9.55
N GLU A 99 -3.62 -14.65 9.16
CA GLU A 99 -4.80 -14.92 9.98
C GLU A 99 -5.31 -16.32 9.63
N LYS A 100 -5.08 -17.31 10.51
CA LYS A 100 -5.51 -18.69 10.29
C LYS A 100 -6.83 -18.98 11.00
N MET A 101 -7.72 -19.67 10.31
CA MET A 101 -8.89 -20.29 10.90
C MET A 101 -8.48 -21.59 11.62
N THR A 102 -8.93 -21.76 12.85
CA THR A 102 -8.59 -22.92 13.68
C THR A 102 -9.71 -23.27 14.66
N GLY A 103 -9.56 -24.37 15.39
CA GLY A 103 -10.42 -24.78 16.48
C GLY A 103 -9.78 -25.89 17.31
N ASN A 104 -10.17 -26.00 18.57
CA ASN A 104 -9.61 -27.00 19.50
C ASN A 104 -9.96 -28.45 19.12
N THR A 105 -11.07 -28.67 18.42
CA THR A 105 -11.53 -29.99 17.94
C THR A 105 -11.15 -30.28 16.48
N CYS A 106 -10.38 -29.41 15.86
CA CYS A 106 -10.00 -29.52 14.46
C CYS A 106 -8.81 -30.47 14.27
N THR A 107 -9.04 -31.66 13.77
CA THR A 107 -8.02 -32.72 13.59
C THR A 107 -6.91 -32.36 12.60
N ASN A 108 -7.17 -31.47 11.65
CA ASN A 108 -6.21 -31.01 10.64
C ASN A 108 -5.45 -29.73 11.06
N CYS A 109 -5.90 -29.03 12.09
CA CYS A 109 -5.32 -27.75 12.50
C CYS A 109 -3.88 -27.80 13.01
N PRO A 110 -3.34 -28.93 13.51
CA PRO A 110 -1.92 -29.07 13.79
C PRO A 110 -1.03 -28.75 12.57
N LYS A 111 -1.47 -29.02 11.35
CA LYS A 111 -0.74 -28.66 10.11
C LYS A 111 -0.49 -27.15 10.02
N GLY A 112 -1.46 -26.33 10.43
CA GLY A 112 -1.30 -24.89 10.49
C GLY A 112 -0.37 -24.40 11.59
N ILE A 113 -0.21 -25.14 12.66
CA ILE A 113 0.78 -24.84 13.71
C ILE A 113 2.18 -25.06 13.16
N ILE A 114 2.42 -26.25 12.56
CA ILE A 114 3.72 -26.57 11.97
C ILE A 114 4.12 -25.55 10.88
N ALA A 115 3.18 -25.15 10.03
CA ALA A 115 3.44 -24.12 9.01
C ALA A 115 3.78 -22.76 9.64
N PHE A 116 3.14 -22.39 10.74
CA PHE A 116 3.47 -21.17 11.47
C PHE A 116 4.86 -21.22 12.10
N ASP A 117 5.25 -22.35 12.67
CA ASP A 117 6.58 -22.55 13.25
C ASP A 117 7.67 -22.39 12.16
N LEU A 118 7.48 -23.03 11.00
CA LEU A 118 8.40 -22.91 9.87
C LEU A 118 8.51 -21.47 9.35
N LEU A 119 7.39 -20.75 9.25
CA LEU A 119 7.38 -19.34 8.83
C LEU A 119 8.06 -18.45 9.88
N HIS A 120 7.82 -18.71 11.16
CA HIS A 120 8.46 -17.98 12.24
C HIS A 120 9.98 -18.22 12.28
N ASP A 121 10.42 -19.46 12.09
CA ASP A 121 11.85 -19.81 12.05
C ASP A 121 12.56 -19.11 10.87
N THR A 122 11.85 -18.89 9.77
CA THR A 122 12.42 -18.25 8.57
C THR A 122 12.41 -16.72 8.64
N TYR A 123 11.30 -16.13 9.08
CA TYR A 123 11.08 -14.68 9.00
C TYR A 123 11.14 -13.98 10.37
N GLY A 124 11.23 -14.74 11.47
CA GLY A 124 11.31 -14.22 12.83
C GLY A 124 10.17 -13.24 13.14
N ASN A 125 10.51 -12.11 13.72
CA ASN A 125 9.55 -11.06 14.10
C ASN A 125 8.95 -10.27 12.92
N LEU A 126 9.34 -10.58 11.68
CA LEU A 126 8.71 -10.02 10.48
C LEU A 126 7.41 -10.76 10.13
N PHE A 127 7.24 -11.98 10.62
CA PHE A 127 6.04 -12.78 10.48
C PHE A 127 5.16 -12.63 11.71
N ILE A 128 3.86 -12.35 11.52
CA ILE A 128 2.89 -12.19 12.60
C ILE A 128 1.81 -13.26 12.46
N PRO A 129 1.86 -14.34 13.23
CA PRO A 129 0.83 -15.37 13.25
C PRO A 129 -0.38 -14.92 14.08
N VAL A 130 -1.59 -15.09 13.55
CA VAL A 130 -2.84 -14.86 14.26
C VAL A 130 -3.72 -16.10 14.13
N ALA A 131 -4.14 -16.69 15.25
CA ALA A 131 -5.05 -17.82 15.28
C ALA A 131 -6.46 -17.36 15.65
N ILE A 132 -7.44 -17.70 14.80
CA ILE A 132 -8.84 -17.30 14.96
C ILE A 132 -9.67 -18.57 15.12
N HIS A 133 -10.25 -18.73 16.30
CA HIS A 133 -11.11 -19.86 16.61
C HIS A 133 -12.50 -19.63 16.05
N THR A 134 -12.90 -20.44 15.06
CA THR A 134 -14.18 -20.28 14.35
C THR A 134 -15.05 -21.55 14.34
N TYR A 135 -14.55 -22.64 14.95
CA TYR A 135 -15.28 -23.89 15.00
C TYR A 135 -16.50 -23.83 15.94
N THR A 136 -17.63 -24.38 15.47
CA THR A 136 -18.82 -24.53 16.31
C THR A 136 -18.52 -25.44 17.51
N GLY A 137 -18.86 -24.98 18.71
CA GLY A 137 -18.59 -25.70 19.95
C GLY A 137 -17.19 -25.52 20.52
N ASP A 138 -16.33 -24.77 19.84
CA ASP A 138 -15.05 -24.35 20.40
C ASP A 138 -15.26 -23.24 21.46
N PRO A 139 -14.79 -23.42 22.71
CA PRO A 139 -15.01 -22.43 23.77
C PRO A 139 -14.38 -21.05 23.49
N PHE A 140 -13.45 -20.97 22.54
CA PHE A 140 -12.78 -19.72 22.14
C PHE A 140 -13.45 -19.06 20.92
N SER A 141 -14.51 -19.65 20.35
CA SER A 141 -15.11 -19.21 19.06
C SER A 141 -16.28 -18.22 19.20
N SER A 142 -16.37 -17.44 20.24
CA SER A 142 -17.49 -16.51 20.43
C SER A 142 -17.53 -15.38 19.40
N GLY A 143 -18.62 -15.28 18.62
CA GLY A 143 -18.92 -14.13 17.77
C GLY A 143 -18.15 -14.01 16.46
N LEU A 144 -17.43 -15.03 16.03
CA LEU A 144 -16.51 -14.96 14.87
C LEU A 144 -17.08 -15.41 13.51
N SER A 145 -18.36 -15.76 13.43
CA SER A 145 -19.00 -16.16 12.15
C SER A 145 -18.96 -15.03 11.10
N ALA A 146 -19.21 -13.79 11.53
CA ALA A 146 -19.12 -12.61 10.66
C ALA A 146 -17.70 -12.39 10.13
N TYR A 147 -16.69 -12.67 10.95
CA TYR A 147 -15.28 -12.53 10.55
C TYR A 147 -14.87 -13.59 9.51
N SER A 148 -15.31 -14.85 9.69
CA SER A 148 -15.10 -15.91 8.72
C SER A 148 -15.73 -15.58 7.38
N SER A 149 -16.95 -15.04 7.40
CA SER A 149 -17.65 -14.59 6.18
C SER A 149 -16.96 -13.42 5.51
N PHE A 150 -16.48 -12.45 6.28
CA PHE A 150 -15.72 -11.29 5.76
C PHE A 150 -14.44 -11.71 5.02
N LEU A 151 -13.72 -12.72 5.52
CA LEU A 151 -12.50 -13.24 4.91
C LEU A 151 -12.74 -14.38 3.90
N ASN A 152 -14.00 -14.77 3.63
CA ASN A 152 -14.37 -15.93 2.80
C ASN A 152 -13.70 -17.24 3.24
N LEU A 153 -13.56 -17.45 4.54
CA LEU A 153 -12.92 -18.63 5.10
C LEU A 153 -13.93 -19.79 5.09
N VAL A 154 -13.61 -20.87 4.37
CA VAL A 154 -14.52 -22.00 4.13
C VAL A 154 -14.20 -23.26 4.92
N GLY A 155 -13.07 -23.31 5.59
CA GLY A 155 -12.64 -24.50 6.36
C GLY A 155 -11.40 -24.22 7.20
N ALA A 156 -11.01 -25.23 8.02
CA ALA A 156 -9.83 -25.14 8.86
C ALA A 156 -8.95 -26.40 8.69
N PRO A 157 -7.61 -26.27 8.67
CA PRO A 157 -6.88 -25.00 8.74
C PRO A 157 -6.85 -24.28 7.38
N SER A 158 -7.29 -23.04 7.33
CA SER A 158 -7.10 -22.14 6.20
C SER A 158 -6.65 -20.78 6.73
N GLY A 159 -6.11 -19.94 5.86
CA GLY A 159 -5.59 -18.65 6.26
C GLY A 159 -5.64 -17.59 5.16
N VAL A 160 -5.52 -16.35 5.59
CA VAL A 160 -5.43 -15.19 4.72
C VAL A 160 -4.17 -14.41 5.06
N VAL A 161 -3.37 -14.11 4.02
CA VAL A 161 -2.14 -13.33 4.15
C VAL A 161 -2.45 -11.86 3.91
N ASN A 162 -2.12 -10.99 4.86
CA ASN A 162 -2.32 -9.54 4.81
C ASN A 162 -3.73 -9.11 4.35
N ARG A 163 -4.75 -9.93 4.64
CA ARG A 163 -6.15 -9.71 4.23
C ARG A 163 -6.32 -9.51 2.71
N SER A 164 -5.49 -10.20 1.92
CA SER A 164 -5.53 -10.10 0.45
C SER A 164 -6.84 -10.63 -0.19
N GLY A 165 -7.70 -11.29 0.59
CA GLY A 165 -8.92 -11.95 0.11
C GLY A 165 -8.68 -13.34 -0.49
N VAL A 166 -7.44 -13.76 -0.61
CA VAL A 166 -7.07 -15.10 -1.09
C VAL A 166 -6.92 -16.03 0.10
N VAL A 167 -7.75 -17.06 0.15
CA VAL A 167 -7.68 -18.12 1.17
C VAL A 167 -6.69 -19.18 0.70
N THR A 168 -5.73 -19.50 1.54
CA THR A 168 -4.73 -20.54 1.25
C THR A 168 -4.67 -21.58 2.37
N TYR A 169 -4.03 -22.72 2.08
CA TYR A 169 -3.84 -23.81 3.04
C TYR A 169 -2.40 -23.87 3.54
N PRO A 170 -2.15 -24.44 4.74
CA PRO A 170 -0.80 -24.49 5.32
C PRO A 170 0.13 -25.44 4.57
N MET A 171 -0.40 -26.53 4.01
CA MET A 171 0.30 -27.57 3.28
C MET A 171 -0.66 -28.40 2.46
N ASP A 172 -0.17 -29.07 1.45
CA ASP A 172 -0.85 -30.10 0.67
C ASP A 172 0.03 -31.38 0.53
N GLN A 173 -0.41 -32.33 -0.28
CA GLN A 173 0.37 -33.51 -0.62
C GLN A 173 0.79 -33.46 -2.09
N ASP A 174 1.99 -33.89 -2.36
CA ASP A 174 2.46 -34.10 -3.73
C ASP A 174 1.84 -35.37 -4.36
N GLU A 175 2.19 -35.66 -5.58
CA GLU A 175 1.71 -36.83 -6.33
C GLU A 175 2.05 -38.20 -5.71
N ASN A 176 3.06 -38.23 -4.81
CA ASN A 176 3.48 -39.41 -4.07
C ASN A 176 2.89 -39.46 -2.65
N GLY A 177 2.03 -38.48 -2.29
CA GLY A 177 1.42 -38.37 -0.95
C GLY A 177 2.32 -37.76 0.13
N ALA A 178 3.49 -37.25 -0.21
CA ALA A 178 4.38 -36.57 0.74
C ALA A 178 3.89 -35.13 1.00
N TRP A 179 3.94 -34.72 2.29
CA TRP A 179 3.55 -33.38 2.67
C TRP A 179 4.55 -32.32 2.21
N ARG A 180 4.06 -31.24 1.62
CA ARG A 180 4.84 -30.09 1.19
C ARG A 180 4.21 -28.77 1.66
N TYR A 181 5.06 -27.74 1.82
CA TYR A 181 4.67 -26.41 2.32
C TYR A 181 4.70 -25.34 1.21
N SER A 182 5.14 -25.70 0.02
CA SER A 182 5.21 -24.83 -1.15
C SER A 182 4.62 -25.54 -2.36
N ASN A 183 3.78 -24.84 -3.12
CA ASN A 183 3.19 -25.33 -4.35
C ASN A 183 3.04 -24.16 -5.33
N PRO A 184 3.88 -24.06 -6.38
CA PRO A 184 3.84 -22.94 -7.31
C PRO A 184 2.56 -22.88 -8.15
N ASN A 185 1.82 -24.00 -8.28
CA ASN A 185 0.59 -24.07 -9.05
C ASN A 185 -0.65 -23.75 -8.21
N ASP A 186 -0.58 -23.96 -6.89
CA ASP A 186 -1.63 -23.64 -5.93
C ASP A 186 -0.96 -23.12 -4.64
N PRO A 187 -0.69 -21.82 -4.55
CA PRO A 187 0.15 -21.24 -3.50
C PRO A 187 -0.35 -21.55 -2.09
N LEU A 188 0.54 -22.09 -1.26
CA LEU A 188 0.32 -22.37 0.15
C LEU A 188 0.75 -21.16 1.02
N TRP A 189 0.58 -21.25 2.34
CA TRP A 189 0.96 -20.14 3.23
C TRP A 189 2.41 -19.69 3.05
N TRP A 190 3.34 -20.63 2.86
CA TRP A 190 4.74 -20.32 2.60
C TRP A 190 4.91 -19.45 1.35
N ASP A 191 4.30 -19.85 0.24
CA ASP A 191 4.42 -19.16 -1.04
C ASP A 191 3.79 -17.77 -0.98
N ALA A 192 2.62 -17.67 -0.35
CA ALA A 192 1.91 -16.40 -0.19
C ALA A 192 2.69 -15.41 0.70
N VAL A 193 3.28 -15.87 1.80
CA VAL A 193 4.14 -15.05 2.68
C VAL A 193 5.41 -14.63 1.95
N ALA A 194 6.06 -15.56 1.24
CA ALA A 194 7.26 -15.26 0.45
C ALA A 194 6.99 -14.24 -0.66
N ALA A 195 5.84 -14.34 -1.32
CA ALA A 195 5.42 -13.37 -2.34
C ALA A 195 5.24 -11.97 -1.75
N GLU A 196 4.64 -11.86 -0.57
CA GLU A 196 4.46 -10.58 0.11
C GLU A 196 5.79 -9.89 0.45
N PHE A 197 6.83 -10.64 0.84
CA PHE A 197 8.15 -10.06 1.09
C PHE A 197 8.87 -9.63 -0.19
N LYS A 198 8.55 -10.20 -1.36
CA LYS A 198 9.16 -9.83 -2.66
C LYS A 198 8.63 -8.51 -3.22
N VAL A 199 7.43 -8.08 -2.85
CA VAL A 199 6.78 -6.87 -3.42
C VAL A 199 7.50 -5.56 -3.04
N LEU A 200 8.47 -5.56 -2.12
CA LEU A 200 9.21 -4.38 -1.66
C LEU A 200 10.73 -4.48 -1.83
N SER A 201 11.23 -5.47 -2.56
CA SER A 201 12.66 -5.59 -2.86
C SER A 201 13.05 -4.93 -4.19
#